data_b3b80e9cc23e491918a8c91964871cac
#
_entry.id   b3b80e9cc23e491918a8c91964871cac
#
_cell.length_a   1.000
_cell.length_b   1.000
_cell.length_c   1.000
_cell.angle_alpha   90.00
_cell.angle_beta   90.00
_cell.angle_gamma   90.00
#
_symmetry.space_group_name_H-M   'P 1'
#
loop_
_entity.id
_entity.type
_entity.pdbx_description
1 polymer ?
#
loop_
_entity_poly.entity_id
_entity_poly.type
_entity_poly.pdbx_seq_one_letter_code
_entity_poly.pdbx_strand_id
1 'polypeptide(L)'
;MPLSSTSCSGGVVSLAWTVAATPEIVWSAWSDPTVLPQWLGSPLECDVRAGGRLVVDHGEGTVSRSEILDAAAPHRLVMTWEFPDEAPSKLSVAMDREADGTLLTLVHEQLGDLARSYESGWMTHLTFLEAAVEGDPLPTSQFWKLHESFRRLVLPDLDRRELGTS
;
A
#
# COMPACT_ATOMS: atom_id res chain seq x y z
N MET A 1 -16.24 7.55 -4.14
CA MET A 1 -15.48 6.78 -3.14
C MET A 1 -14.13 6.39 -3.74
N PRO A 2 -13.03 6.54 -3.00
CA PRO A 2 -11.70 6.22 -3.52
C PRO A 2 -11.51 4.73 -3.81
N LEU A 3 -11.97 3.84 -2.92
CA LEU A 3 -11.93 2.39 -3.14
C LEU A 3 -13.00 1.97 -4.16
N SER A 4 -12.57 1.56 -5.35
CA SER A 4 -13.46 1.09 -6.40
C SER A 4 -13.73 -0.42 -6.30
N SER A 5 -12.74 -1.20 -5.94
CA SER A 5 -12.87 -2.64 -5.71
C SER A 5 -11.75 -3.19 -4.84
N THR A 6 -12.03 -4.31 -4.18
CA THR A 6 -11.04 -5.09 -3.44
C THR A 6 -11.32 -6.57 -3.63
N SER A 7 -10.29 -7.39 -3.69
CA SER A 7 -10.37 -8.85 -3.65
C SER A 7 -9.21 -9.43 -2.88
N CYS A 8 -9.46 -10.55 -2.19
CA CYS A 8 -8.46 -11.27 -1.44
C CYS A 8 -8.72 -12.76 -1.57
N SER A 9 -7.93 -13.47 -2.35
CA SER A 9 -8.04 -14.91 -2.54
C SER A 9 -6.74 -15.53 -3.02
N GLY A 10 -6.45 -16.77 -2.64
CA GLY A 10 -5.29 -17.53 -3.12
C GLY A 10 -3.95 -16.87 -2.78
N GLY A 11 -3.85 -16.15 -1.66
CA GLY A 11 -2.63 -15.43 -1.27
C GLY A 11 -2.37 -14.15 -2.07
N VAL A 12 -3.39 -13.63 -2.77
CA VAL A 12 -3.31 -12.40 -3.59
C VAL A 12 -4.30 -11.37 -3.07
N VAL A 13 -3.83 -10.15 -2.89
CA VAL A 13 -4.66 -8.96 -2.63
C VAL A 13 -4.66 -8.08 -3.86
N SER A 14 -5.81 -7.65 -4.30
CA SER A 14 -5.99 -6.69 -5.39
C SER A 14 -6.92 -5.56 -4.96
N LEU A 15 -6.47 -4.34 -5.13
CA LEU A 15 -7.21 -3.12 -4.79
C LEU A 15 -7.22 -2.18 -6.00
N ALA A 16 -8.38 -1.62 -6.31
CA ALA A 16 -8.52 -0.53 -7.27
C ALA A 16 -8.97 0.72 -6.51
N TRP A 17 -8.19 1.78 -6.64
CA TRP A 17 -8.33 3.02 -5.86
C TRP A 17 -8.31 4.24 -6.78
N THR A 18 -9.34 5.06 -6.72
CA THR A 18 -9.41 6.31 -7.50
C THR A 18 -8.81 7.45 -6.72
N VAL A 19 -7.89 8.18 -7.34
CA VAL A 19 -7.17 9.30 -6.72
C VAL A 19 -7.39 10.56 -7.57
N ALA A 20 -7.76 11.67 -6.94
CA ALA A 20 -7.98 12.95 -7.61
C ALA A 20 -6.65 13.70 -7.84
N ALA A 21 -5.73 13.03 -8.52
CA ALA A 21 -4.42 13.58 -8.91
C ALA A 21 -3.95 12.89 -10.20
N THR A 22 -3.06 13.55 -10.94
CA THR A 22 -2.51 12.97 -12.18
C THR A 22 -1.61 11.76 -11.88
N PRO A 23 -1.40 10.84 -12.85
CA PRO A 23 -0.46 9.73 -12.66
C PRO A 23 0.94 10.19 -12.26
N GLU A 24 1.41 11.31 -12.75
CA GLU A 24 2.72 11.88 -12.40
C GLU A 24 2.82 12.24 -10.91
N ILE A 25 1.75 12.80 -10.36
CA ILE A 25 1.67 13.13 -8.93
C ILE A 25 1.54 11.86 -8.09
N VAL A 26 0.73 10.90 -8.50
CA VAL A 26 0.60 9.61 -7.82
C VAL A 26 1.91 8.84 -7.85
N TRP A 27 2.63 8.85 -8.98
CA TRP A 27 3.98 8.29 -9.09
C TRP A 27 4.95 8.89 -8.07
N SER A 28 4.89 10.20 -7.85
CA SER A 28 5.76 10.86 -6.87
C SER A 28 5.57 10.33 -5.44
N ALA A 29 4.39 9.83 -5.10
CA ALA A 29 4.17 9.20 -3.80
C ALA A 29 5.04 7.96 -3.57
N TRP A 30 5.38 7.25 -4.64
CA TRP A 30 6.23 6.05 -4.60
C TRP A 30 7.71 6.34 -4.76
N SER A 31 8.07 7.46 -5.39
CA SER A 31 9.43 7.75 -5.85
C SER A 31 10.08 8.98 -5.17
N ASP A 32 9.30 9.81 -4.51
CA ASP A 32 9.81 11.00 -3.84
C ASP A 32 10.04 10.73 -2.34
N PRO A 33 11.30 10.81 -1.86
CA PRO A 33 11.61 10.56 -0.45
C PRO A 33 10.97 11.56 0.51
N THR A 34 10.50 12.71 0.04
CA THR A 34 9.79 13.70 0.87
C THR A 34 8.31 13.39 1.02
N VAL A 35 7.72 12.63 0.10
CA VAL A 35 6.30 12.21 0.14
C VAL A 35 6.12 10.89 0.89
N LEU A 36 7.04 9.95 0.75
CA LEU A 36 6.97 8.62 1.38
C LEU A 36 6.65 8.66 2.89
N PRO A 37 7.23 9.57 3.71
CA PRO A 37 6.89 9.63 5.14
C PRO A 37 5.44 10.01 5.43
N GLN A 38 4.74 10.58 4.47
CA GLN A 38 3.35 11.01 4.65
C GLN A 38 2.35 9.85 4.54
N TRP A 39 2.75 8.70 3.96
CA TRP A 39 1.80 7.62 3.73
C TRP A 39 2.36 6.20 3.96
N LEU A 40 3.65 5.96 3.75
CA LEU A 40 4.25 4.61 3.85
C LEU A 40 5.22 4.50 5.02
N GLY A 41 6.19 5.37 5.11
CA GLY A 41 7.21 5.36 6.14
C GLY A 41 8.43 6.17 5.74
N SER A 42 9.45 6.17 6.60
CA SER A 42 10.68 6.92 6.37
C SER A 42 11.62 6.17 5.43
N PRO A 43 11.97 6.73 4.26
CA PRO A 43 12.86 6.06 3.32
C PRO A 43 14.31 6.05 3.85
N LEU A 44 14.92 4.87 3.84
CA LEU A 44 16.35 4.67 4.11
C LEU A 44 17.13 4.60 2.79
N GLU A 45 16.49 4.12 1.73
CA GLU A 45 16.99 4.09 0.37
C GLU A 45 15.81 4.30 -0.58
N CYS A 46 15.95 5.19 -1.56
CA CYS A 46 14.88 5.50 -2.51
C CYS A 46 15.44 5.69 -3.91
N ASP A 47 15.56 4.59 -4.65
CA ASP A 47 15.99 4.57 -6.05
C ASP A 47 14.95 3.78 -6.86
N VAL A 48 13.86 4.46 -7.24
CA VAL A 48 12.69 3.84 -7.89
C VAL A 48 12.87 3.81 -9.41
N ARG A 49 13.79 2.98 -9.86
CA ARG A 49 14.04 2.62 -11.25
C ARG A 49 14.33 1.12 -11.34
N ALA A 50 14.17 0.54 -12.53
CA ALA A 50 14.52 -0.88 -12.73
C ALA A 50 15.96 -1.16 -12.26
N GLY A 51 16.15 -2.15 -11.39
CA GLY A 51 17.41 -2.47 -10.75
C GLY A 51 17.76 -1.65 -9.50
N GLY A 52 16.97 -0.62 -9.19
CA GLY A 52 17.11 0.16 -7.95
C GLY A 52 16.46 -0.51 -6.74
N ARG A 53 16.45 0.19 -5.62
CA ARG A 53 15.91 -0.31 -4.35
C ARG A 53 15.08 0.75 -3.64
N LEU A 54 14.03 0.27 -2.97
CA LEU A 54 13.25 1.05 -2.04
C LEU A 54 13.30 0.37 -0.67
N VAL A 55 13.88 1.04 0.32
CA VAL A 55 14.00 0.55 1.70
C VAL A 55 13.32 1.56 2.62
N VAL A 56 12.32 1.10 3.36
CA VAL A 56 11.44 1.96 4.16
C VAL A 56 11.37 1.49 5.60
N ASP A 57 11.60 2.39 6.54
CA ASP A 57 11.33 2.19 7.96
C ASP A 57 9.86 2.58 8.25
N HIS A 58 9.07 1.60 8.63
CA HIS A 58 7.65 1.76 8.97
C HIS A 58 7.42 2.17 10.43
N GLY A 59 8.48 2.38 11.18
CA GLY A 59 8.47 2.74 12.58
C GLY A 59 9.14 1.68 13.46
N GLU A 60 9.84 2.16 14.50
CA GLU A 60 10.52 1.33 15.50
C GLU A 60 11.52 0.30 14.91
N GLY A 61 12.14 0.65 13.78
CA GLY A 61 13.10 -0.23 13.11
C GLY A 61 12.48 -1.38 12.31
N THR A 62 11.17 -1.36 12.08
CA THR A 62 10.49 -2.31 11.20
C THR A 62 10.69 -1.89 9.75
N VAL A 63 11.60 -2.55 9.06
CA VAL A 63 12.10 -2.14 7.74
C VAL A 63 11.63 -3.11 6.65
N SER A 64 10.94 -2.57 5.63
CA SER A 64 10.69 -3.30 4.38
C SER A 64 11.81 -3.04 3.37
N ARG A 65 12.14 -4.06 2.58
CA ARG A 65 13.14 -4.01 1.52
C ARG A 65 12.51 -4.45 0.21
N SER A 66 12.71 -3.66 -0.83
CA SER A 66 12.17 -3.93 -2.15
C SER A 66 13.24 -3.72 -3.21
N GLU A 67 13.40 -4.70 -4.10
CA GLU A 67 14.12 -4.52 -5.35
C GLU A 67 13.12 -4.11 -6.43
N ILE A 68 13.44 -3.08 -7.19
CA ILE A 68 12.60 -2.62 -8.30
C ILE A 68 12.85 -3.51 -9.51
N LEU A 69 11.86 -4.31 -9.86
CA LEU A 69 11.93 -5.26 -10.97
C LEU A 69 11.58 -4.60 -12.31
N ASP A 70 10.62 -3.68 -12.29
CA ASP A 70 10.19 -2.91 -13.45
C ASP A 70 9.67 -1.54 -13.00
N ALA A 71 10.03 -0.50 -13.75
CA ALA A 71 9.57 0.86 -13.49
C ALA A 71 9.39 1.60 -14.82
N ALA A 72 8.13 1.81 -15.19
CA ALA A 72 7.72 2.60 -16.35
C ALA A 72 6.94 3.82 -15.88
N ALA A 73 7.67 4.85 -15.44
CA ALA A 73 7.07 6.08 -14.91
C ALA A 73 6.22 6.78 -15.95
N PRO A 74 5.05 7.32 -15.61
CA PRO A 74 4.43 7.30 -14.29
C PRO A 74 3.35 6.19 -14.13
N HIS A 75 3.40 5.11 -14.94
CA HIS A 75 2.27 4.20 -15.10
C HIS A 75 2.43 2.84 -14.45
N ARG A 76 3.65 2.37 -14.26
CA ARG A 76 3.86 1.01 -13.76
C ARG A 76 5.07 0.90 -12.85
N LEU A 77 4.87 0.16 -11.75
CA LEU A 77 5.93 -0.16 -10.79
C LEU A 77 5.75 -1.60 -10.33
N VAL A 78 6.81 -2.40 -10.42
CA VAL A 78 6.85 -3.79 -9.94
C VAL A 78 8.06 -3.95 -9.04
N MET A 79 7.86 -4.47 -7.84
CA MET A 79 8.93 -4.66 -6.87
C MET A 79 8.76 -5.94 -6.06
N THR A 80 9.84 -6.45 -5.53
CA THR A 80 9.80 -7.43 -4.45
C THR A 80 9.33 -6.74 -3.16
N TRP A 81 8.82 -7.53 -2.22
CA TRP A 81 8.45 -7.04 -0.91
C TRP A 81 8.98 -8.00 0.15
N GLU A 82 9.97 -7.54 0.90
CA GLU A 82 10.54 -8.27 2.02
C GLU A 82 10.24 -7.52 3.31
N PHE A 83 9.49 -8.17 4.18
CA PHE A 83 9.15 -7.66 5.49
C PHE A 83 9.68 -8.62 6.57
N PRO A 84 10.11 -8.14 7.75
CA PRO A 84 10.66 -9.02 8.79
C PRO A 84 9.72 -10.17 9.14
N ASP A 85 10.29 -11.37 9.29
CA ASP A 85 9.60 -12.61 9.65
C ASP A 85 8.56 -13.09 8.64
N GLU A 86 8.58 -12.59 7.43
CA GLU A 86 7.70 -12.99 6.34
C GLU A 86 8.50 -13.53 5.14
N ALA A 87 7.89 -14.46 4.39
CA ALA A 87 8.44 -14.89 3.12
C ALA A 87 8.41 -13.74 2.11
N PRO A 88 9.39 -13.63 1.19
CA PRO A 88 9.36 -12.62 0.14
C PRO A 88 8.09 -12.70 -0.71
N SER A 89 7.56 -11.55 -1.07
CA SER A 89 6.36 -11.42 -1.89
C SER A 89 6.59 -10.43 -3.03
N LYS A 90 5.58 -10.18 -3.86
CA LYS A 90 5.68 -9.33 -5.04
C LYS A 90 4.54 -8.32 -5.07
N LEU A 91 4.90 -7.06 -5.26
CA LEU A 91 3.99 -5.95 -5.34
C LEU A 91 4.02 -5.33 -6.74
N SER A 92 2.86 -5.17 -7.35
CA SER A 92 2.67 -4.50 -8.64
C SER A 92 1.69 -3.36 -8.49
N VAL A 93 2.04 -2.19 -9.03
CA VAL A 93 1.19 -1.00 -9.01
C VAL A 93 1.06 -0.45 -10.42
N ALA A 94 -0.17 -0.22 -10.86
CA ALA A 94 -0.48 0.45 -12.12
C ALA A 94 -1.21 1.77 -11.82
N MET A 95 -0.89 2.81 -12.58
CA MET A 95 -1.46 4.14 -12.45
C MET A 95 -1.96 4.59 -13.80
N ASP A 96 -3.26 4.40 -14.03
CA ASP A 96 -3.90 4.68 -15.31
C ASP A 96 -4.66 6.01 -15.23
N ARG A 97 -4.46 6.86 -16.24
CA ARG A 97 -5.15 8.15 -16.32
C ARG A 97 -6.64 7.95 -16.56
N GLU A 98 -7.45 8.63 -15.76
CA GLU A 98 -8.89 8.75 -15.92
C GLU A 98 -9.30 10.22 -16.12
N ALA A 99 -10.58 10.47 -16.44
CA ALA A 99 -11.10 11.81 -16.68
C ALA A 99 -10.87 12.77 -15.50
N ASP A 100 -11.04 12.29 -14.27
CA ASP A 100 -10.95 13.09 -13.04
C ASP A 100 -9.74 12.73 -12.16
N GLY A 101 -8.74 12.05 -12.71
CA GLY A 101 -7.55 11.68 -11.93
C GLY A 101 -6.86 10.41 -12.39
N THR A 102 -6.60 9.52 -11.47
CA THR A 102 -5.86 8.28 -11.67
C THR A 102 -6.59 7.10 -11.06
N LEU A 103 -6.71 6.00 -11.81
CA LEU A 103 -7.02 4.69 -11.25
C LEU A 103 -5.70 4.01 -10.85
N LEU A 104 -5.49 3.86 -9.57
CA LEU A 104 -4.38 3.11 -9.01
C LEU A 104 -4.85 1.68 -8.76
N THR A 105 -4.18 0.71 -9.39
CA THR A 105 -4.43 -0.71 -9.16
C THR A 105 -3.20 -1.31 -8.47
N LEU A 106 -3.40 -1.85 -7.28
CA LEU A 106 -2.35 -2.50 -6.50
C LEU A 106 -2.63 -3.99 -6.42
N VAL A 107 -1.63 -4.81 -6.77
CA VAL A 107 -1.71 -6.27 -6.67
C VAL A 107 -0.52 -6.77 -5.86
N HIS A 108 -0.79 -7.42 -4.74
CA HIS A 108 0.23 -8.01 -3.88
C HIS A 108 0.06 -9.52 -3.88
N GLU A 109 1.05 -10.22 -4.43
CA GLU A 109 1.03 -11.66 -4.68
C GLU A 109 1.98 -12.39 -3.74
N GLN A 110 1.81 -13.72 -3.63
CA GLN A 110 2.68 -14.61 -2.85
C GLN A 110 2.61 -14.34 -1.34
N LEU A 111 1.47 -13.88 -0.86
CA LEU A 111 1.26 -13.56 0.55
C LEU A 111 0.83 -14.76 1.41
N GLY A 112 0.34 -15.84 0.78
CA GLY A 112 -0.19 -16.97 1.54
C GLY A 112 -1.30 -16.54 2.50
N ASP A 113 -1.21 -16.97 3.75
CA ASP A 113 -2.20 -16.66 4.79
C ASP A 113 -2.17 -15.20 5.27
N LEU A 114 -1.14 -14.43 4.90
CA LEU A 114 -1.02 -13.02 5.25
C LEU A 114 -1.89 -12.09 4.39
N ALA A 115 -2.50 -12.59 3.32
CA ALA A 115 -3.21 -11.76 2.35
C ALA A 115 -4.28 -10.87 3.00
N ARG A 116 -5.09 -11.42 3.92
CA ARG A 116 -6.15 -10.63 4.58
C ARG A 116 -5.62 -9.49 5.45
N SER A 117 -4.52 -9.70 6.15
CA SER A 117 -3.90 -8.64 6.95
C SER A 117 -3.28 -7.56 6.06
N TYR A 118 -2.74 -7.93 4.91
CA TYR A 118 -2.26 -6.98 3.91
C TYR A 118 -3.39 -6.20 3.24
N GLU A 119 -4.56 -6.80 3.04
CA GLU A 119 -5.73 -6.10 2.49
C GLU A 119 -6.08 -4.86 3.34
N SER A 120 -6.29 -5.03 4.63
CA SER A 120 -6.57 -3.91 5.54
C SER A 120 -5.38 -2.95 5.67
N GLY A 121 -4.15 -3.45 5.65
CA GLY A 121 -2.93 -2.66 5.64
C GLY A 121 -2.84 -1.74 4.43
N TRP A 122 -3.06 -2.27 3.23
CA TRP A 122 -3.05 -1.47 2.01
C TRP A 122 -4.21 -0.48 1.93
N MET A 123 -5.40 -0.84 2.37
CA MET A 123 -6.52 0.11 2.46
C MET A 123 -6.15 1.31 3.34
N THR A 124 -5.46 1.09 4.44
CA THR A 124 -4.97 2.15 5.31
C THR A 124 -3.90 3.00 4.63
N HIS A 125 -2.87 2.37 4.08
CA HIS A 125 -1.79 3.08 3.39
C HIS A 125 -2.29 3.88 2.19
N LEU A 126 -3.19 3.34 1.38
CA LEU A 126 -3.74 4.05 0.22
C LEU A 126 -4.63 5.23 0.62
N THR A 127 -5.31 5.18 1.75
CA THR A 127 -6.03 6.33 2.31
C THR A 127 -5.05 7.47 2.65
N PHE A 128 -3.92 7.16 3.26
CA PHE A 128 -2.87 8.14 3.55
C PHE A 128 -2.19 8.65 2.28
N LEU A 129 -1.94 7.78 1.30
CA LEU A 129 -1.39 8.17 0.00
C LEU A 129 -2.29 9.17 -0.72
N GLU A 130 -3.58 8.87 -0.81
CA GLU A 130 -4.58 9.76 -1.41
C GLU A 130 -4.54 11.14 -0.78
N ALA A 131 -4.61 11.22 0.54
CA ALA A 131 -4.53 12.49 1.28
C ALA A 131 -3.22 13.24 1.00
N ALA A 132 -2.10 12.54 0.96
CA ALA A 132 -0.79 13.14 0.70
C ALA A 132 -0.69 13.74 -0.70
N VAL A 133 -1.12 13.02 -1.73
CA VAL A 133 -1.04 13.52 -3.11
C VAL A 133 -2.10 14.55 -3.46
N GLU A 134 -3.18 14.60 -2.72
CA GLU A 134 -4.20 15.66 -2.81
C GLU A 134 -3.81 16.94 -2.05
N GLY A 135 -2.68 16.93 -1.34
CA GLY A 135 -2.12 18.11 -0.68
C GLY A 135 -2.61 18.35 0.76
N ASP A 136 -3.31 17.39 1.34
CA ASP A 136 -3.82 17.47 2.73
C ASP A 136 -3.50 16.16 3.48
N PRO A 137 -2.21 15.90 3.78
CA PRO A 137 -1.79 14.66 4.40
C PRO A 137 -2.43 14.44 5.77
N LEU A 138 -2.88 13.21 6.02
CA LEU A 138 -3.45 12.82 7.31
C LEU A 138 -2.34 12.76 8.38
N PRO A 139 -2.67 13.11 9.64
CA PRO A 139 -1.73 12.91 10.74
C PRO A 139 -1.37 11.43 10.91
N THR A 140 -0.09 11.11 10.95
CA THR A 140 0.41 9.73 11.09
C THR A 140 -0.07 9.06 12.38
N SER A 141 -0.39 9.83 13.41
CA SER A 141 -1.00 9.36 14.66
C SER A 141 -2.37 8.69 14.48
N GLN A 142 -3.04 8.92 13.35
CA GLN A 142 -4.34 8.31 13.02
C GLN A 142 -4.22 6.96 12.32
N PHE A 143 -3.02 6.53 11.94
CA PHE A 143 -2.81 5.34 11.13
C PHE A 143 -3.40 4.07 11.77
N TRP A 144 -3.04 3.76 12.99
CA TRP A 144 -3.48 2.52 13.65
C TRP A 144 -4.97 2.50 13.97
N LYS A 145 -5.56 3.65 14.23
CA LYS A 145 -7.01 3.78 14.45
C LYS A 145 -7.79 3.48 13.17
N LEU A 146 -7.34 4.01 12.04
CA LEU A 146 -7.93 3.73 10.74
C LEU A 146 -7.70 2.29 10.32
N HIS A 147 -6.48 1.76 10.53
CA HIS A 147 -6.15 0.35 10.26
C HIS A 147 -7.10 -0.61 11.00
N GLU A 148 -7.36 -0.36 12.28
CA GLU A 148 -8.29 -1.17 13.06
C GLU A 148 -9.72 -1.14 12.50
N SER A 149 -10.17 0.01 12.01
CA SER A 149 -11.47 0.14 11.35
C SER A 149 -11.55 -0.70 10.07
N PHE A 150 -10.54 -0.65 9.21
CA PHE A 150 -10.49 -1.46 8.00
C PHE A 150 -10.34 -2.95 8.31
N ARG A 151 -9.53 -3.30 9.30
CA ARG A 151 -9.39 -4.69 9.76
C ARG A 151 -10.75 -5.31 10.13
N ARG A 152 -11.58 -4.58 10.84
CA ARG A 152 -12.94 -5.01 11.22
C ARG A 152 -13.85 -5.17 10.01
N LEU A 153 -13.68 -4.36 8.98
CA LEU A 153 -14.47 -4.46 7.75
C LEU A 153 -14.13 -5.70 6.92
N VAL A 154 -12.85 -6.03 6.80
CA VAL A 154 -12.39 -7.16 5.98
C VAL A 154 -12.33 -8.50 6.72
N LEU A 155 -12.34 -8.49 8.06
CA LEU A 155 -12.27 -9.67 8.93
C LEU A 155 -13.44 -9.76 9.93
N PRO A 156 -14.70 -9.54 9.53
CA PRO A 156 -15.82 -9.46 10.47
C PRO A 156 -16.06 -10.76 11.25
N ASP A 157 -15.64 -11.93 10.74
CA ASP A 157 -15.88 -13.23 11.35
C ASP A 157 -14.86 -13.63 12.42
N LEU A 158 -13.70 -12.98 12.48
CA LEU A 158 -12.70 -13.25 13.51
C LEU A 158 -13.12 -12.66 14.87
N ASP A 159 -13.70 -11.47 14.88
CA ASP A 159 -14.17 -10.83 16.11
C ASP A 159 -15.34 -11.58 16.75
N ARG A 160 -16.15 -12.32 15.96
CA ARG A 160 -17.24 -13.16 16.48
C ARG A 160 -16.76 -14.43 17.17
N ARG A 161 -15.59 -14.97 16.78
CA ARG A 161 -15.03 -16.19 17.39
C ARG A 161 -14.35 -15.91 18.72
N GLU A 162 -13.77 -14.71 18.90
CA GLU A 162 -13.16 -14.31 20.17
C GLU A 162 -14.20 -13.96 21.25
N LEU A 163 -15.40 -13.53 20.85
CA LEU A 163 -16.52 -13.23 21.77
C LEU A 163 -17.39 -14.45 22.10
N GLY A 164 -17.19 -15.59 21.43
CA GLY A 164 -17.98 -16.81 21.58
C GLY A 164 -17.42 -17.87 22.52
N THR A 165 -16.28 -17.63 23.17
CA THR A 165 -15.69 -18.50 24.19
C THR A 165 -15.80 -17.89 25.58
N SER A 166 -17.01 -17.97 26.16
CA SER A 166 -17.28 -17.78 27.58
C SER A 166 -18.05 -18.97 28.08
#